data_4072f486f1ea3978a1e5854793f95652
#
_entry.id   4072f486f1ea3978a1e5854793f95652
#
_cell.length_a   1.000
_cell.length_b   1.000
_cell.length_c   1.000
_cell.angle_alpha   90.00
_cell.angle_beta   90.00
_cell.angle_gamma   90.00
#
_symmetry.space_group_name_H-M   'P 1'
#
loop_
_entity.id
_entity.type
_entity.pdbx_description
1 polymer ?
#
loop_
_entity_poly.entity_id
_entity_poly.type
_entity_poly.pdbx_seq_one_letter_code
_entity_poly.pdbx_strand_id
1 'polypeptide(L)'
;WSSDVCSSDLMHPDALQTMKEEMLPLAEVLTPNLPEAEALTGKKIETLEDRRRASVEIHRMGVKNVLIKGGHLSGEAEDLLYDGAEYYTFTHKRIETKNTHGTGCTLSSAIAEDLALGMEVPEAVRAAKEYVTRAIEHALPIGKGHGPTNHFYFMKGVQQ
;
A
#
# COMPACT_ATOMS: atom_id res chain seq x y z
N TRP A 1 -6.88 -18.97 -7.14
CA TRP A 1 -5.95 -17.84 -7.13
C TRP A 1 -6.18 -17.07 -5.84
N SER A 2 -5.27 -17.24 -4.90
CA SER A 2 -5.20 -16.38 -3.71
C SER A 2 -4.51 -15.09 -4.09
N SER A 3 -5.01 -13.94 -3.62
CA SER A 3 -4.33 -12.65 -3.74
C SER A 3 -3.01 -12.58 -2.94
N ASP A 4 -2.68 -13.65 -2.23
CA ASP A 4 -1.41 -13.82 -1.51
C ASP A 4 -0.23 -14.15 -2.44
N VAL A 5 -0.48 -14.21 -3.74
CA VAL A 5 0.53 -14.50 -4.79
C VAL A 5 1.45 -13.30 -5.09
N CYS A 6 1.29 -12.17 -4.41
CA CYS A 6 2.33 -11.13 -4.34
C CYS A 6 3.37 -11.43 -3.25
N SER A 7 3.48 -12.69 -2.81
CA SER A 7 4.52 -13.09 -1.86
C SER A 7 5.89 -13.16 -2.55
N SER A 8 6.93 -12.92 -1.77
CA SER A 8 8.35 -13.00 -2.17
C SER A 8 8.73 -14.29 -2.91
N ASP A 9 7.92 -15.35 -2.78
CA ASP A 9 8.17 -16.65 -3.41
C ASP A 9 7.94 -16.68 -4.93
N LEU A 10 7.32 -15.63 -5.49
CA LEU A 10 7.11 -15.54 -6.94
C LEU A 10 8.17 -14.74 -7.68
N MET A 11 9.00 -14.01 -6.95
CA MET A 11 10.06 -13.24 -7.55
C MET A 11 11.38 -13.97 -7.44
N HIS A 12 11.96 -14.36 -8.59
CA HIS A 12 13.29 -14.93 -8.62
C HIS A 12 14.28 -13.97 -7.94
N PRO A 13 15.29 -14.46 -7.16
CA PRO A 13 16.25 -13.59 -6.48
C PRO A 13 16.92 -12.56 -7.40
N ASP A 14 17.23 -12.94 -8.64
CA ASP A 14 17.82 -12.03 -9.63
C ASP A 14 16.84 -10.92 -10.03
N ALA A 15 15.54 -11.22 -10.13
CA ALA A 15 14.50 -10.21 -10.43
C ALA A 15 14.34 -9.21 -9.28
N LEU A 16 14.43 -9.67 -8.03
CA LEU A 16 14.42 -8.78 -6.86
C LEU A 16 15.63 -7.84 -6.86
N GLN A 17 16.81 -8.38 -7.21
CA GLN A 17 18.03 -7.58 -7.29
C GLN A 17 17.92 -6.53 -8.42
N THR A 18 17.50 -6.93 -9.61
CA THR A 18 17.28 -6.01 -10.74
C THR A 18 16.26 -4.93 -10.38
N MET A 19 15.16 -5.30 -9.70
CA MET A 19 14.18 -4.32 -9.23
C MET A 19 14.81 -3.30 -8.27
N LYS A 20 15.64 -3.74 -7.33
CA LYS A 20 16.33 -2.85 -6.39
C LYS A 20 17.30 -1.90 -7.08
N GLU A 21 18.03 -2.37 -8.07
CA GLU A 21 19.08 -1.61 -8.73
C GLU A 21 18.56 -0.68 -9.83
N GLU A 22 17.54 -1.11 -10.58
CA GLU A 22 17.11 -0.41 -11.78
C GLU A 22 15.72 0.28 -11.64
N MET A 23 14.80 -0.29 -10.85
CA MET A 23 13.44 0.24 -10.76
C MET A 23 13.23 1.16 -9.55
N LEU A 24 13.73 0.76 -8.37
CA LEU A 24 13.51 1.56 -7.16
C LEU A 24 14.06 2.97 -7.26
N PRO A 25 15.22 3.24 -7.89
CA PRO A 25 15.72 4.61 -8.07
C PRO A 25 14.84 5.51 -8.96
N LEU A 26 13.94 4.93 -9.75
CA LEU A 26 12.99 5.64 -10.60
C LEU A 26 11.64 5.88 -9.92
N ALA A 27 11.41 5.24 -8.77
CA ALA A 27 10.11 5.29 -8.10
C ALA A 27 9.93 6.60 -7.32
N GLU A 28 8.85 7.32 -7.60
CA GLU A 28 8.42 8.47 -6.81
C GLU A 28 7.89 8.03 -5.45
N VAL A 29 7.02 6.99 -5.43
CA VAL A 29 6.46 6.41 -4.21
C VAL A 29 6.48 4.89 -4.32
N LEU A 30 6.98 4.20 -3.31
CA LEU A 30 6.86 2.76 -3.15
C LEU A 30 5.89 2.43 -2.02
N THR A 31 4.96 1.50 -2.24
CA THR A 31 3.89 1.18 -1.28
C THR A 31 3.93 -0.27 -0.79
N PRO A 32 5.01 -0.75 -0.16
CA PRO A 32 5.15 -2.14 0.26
C PRO A 32 4.22 -2.46 1.44
N ASN A 33 3.72 -3.69 1.48
CA ASN A 33 3.21 -4.28 2.71
C ASN A 33 4.38 -4.76 3.60
N LEU A 34 4.10 -5.22 4.82
CA LEU A 34 5.15 -5.66 5.75
C LEU A 34 6.00 -6.81 5.19
N PRO A 35 5.43 -7.91 4.64
CA PRO A 35 6.21 -8.97 4.00
C PRO A 35 7.08 -8.48 2.83
N GLU A 36 6.58 -7.57 2.01
CA GLU A 36 7.33 -6.96 0.90
C GLU A 36 8.49 -6.11 1.40
N ALA A 37 8.26 -5.30 2.44
CA ALA A 37 9.31 -4.50 3.08
C ALA A 37 10.37 -5.38 3.75
N GLU A 38 9.97 -6.50 4.39
CA GLU A 38 10.88 -7.51 4.93
C GLU A 38 11.74 -8.15 3.83
N ALA A 39 11.13 -8.50 2.69
CA ALA A 39 11.85 -9.06 1.55
C ALA A 39 12.87 -8.07 0.96
N LEU A 40 12.50 -6.78 0.88
CA LEU A 40 13.39 -5.72 0.39
C LEU A 40 14.58 -5.50 1.31
N THR A 41 14.37 -5.49 2.63
CA THR A 41 15.41 -5.17 3.62
C THR A 41 16.14 -6.41 4.15
N GLY A 42 15.59 -7.61 3.98
CA GLY A 42 16.10 -8.85 4.58
C GLY A 42 15.94 -8.90 6.09
N LYS A 43 15.09 -8.06 6.69
CA LYS A 43 14.92 -7.91 8.14
C LYS A 43 13.46 -8.07 8.54
N LYS A 44 13.21 -8.62 9.73
CA LYS A 44 11.88 -8.69 10.32
C LYS A 44 11.40 -7.32 10.79
N ILE A 45 10.09 -7.09 10.63
CA ILE A 45 9.42 -5.83 10.95
C ILE A 45 8.26 -6.14 11.90
N GLU A 46 8.49 -5.99 13.19
CA GLU A 46 7.51 -6.29 14.24
C GLU A 46 7.02 -5.05 14.98
N THR A 47 7.84 -4.00 15.01
CA THR A 47 7.57 -2.77 15.76
C THR A 47 7.48 -1.54 14.84
N LEU A 48 6.95 -0.44 15.37
CA LEU A 48 6.96 0.85 14.67
C LEU A 48 8.39 1.30 14.36
N GLU A 49 9.33 1.04 15.28
CA GLU A 49 10.73 1.40 15.07
C GLU A 49 11.37 0.57 13.95
N ASP A 50 10.99 -0.71 13.81
CA ASP A 50 11.43 -1.53 12.68
C ASP A 50 10.88 -0.98 11.35
N ARG A 51 9.61 -0.54 11.33
CA ARG A 51 9.02 0.11 10.15
C ARG A 51 9.76 1.39 9.77
N ARG A 52 10.11 2.23 10.74
CA ARG A 52 10.92 3.44 10.50
C ARG A 52 12.29 3.10 9.93
N ARG A 53 12.98 2.12 10.50
CA ARG A 53 14.29 1.67 9.98
C ARG A 53 14.17 1.10 8.57
N ALA A 54 13.17 0.28 8.32
CA ALA A 54 12.92 -0.30 7.00
C ALA A 54 12.63 0.78 5.95
N SER A 55 11.81 1.79 6.29
CA SER A 55 11.51 2.88 5.35
C SER A 55 12.75 3.70 4.99
N VAL A 56 13.63 3.99 5.94
CA VAL A 56 14.92 4.66 5.68
C VAL A 56 15.83 3.79 4.81
N GLU A 57 15.88 2.49 5.07
CA GLU A 57 16.71 1.56 4.29
C GLU A 57 16.22 1.45 2.84
N ILE A 58 14.91 1.34 2.62
CA ILE A 58 14.30 1.32 1.29
C ILE A 58 14.51 2.67 0.58
N HIS A 59 14.35 3.79 1.30
CA HIS A 59 14.65 5.12 0.75
C HIS A 59 16.11 5.22 0.24
N ARG A 60 17.07 4.65 0.98
CA ARG A 60 18.49 4.60 0.56
C ARG A 60 18.74 3.76 -0.69
N MET A 61 17.80 2.90 -1.09
CA MET A 61 17.84 2.18 -2.37
C MET A 61 17.43 3.06 -3.56
N GLY A 62 17.12 4.34 -3.32
CA GLY A 62 16.84 5.35 -4.33
C GLY A 62 15.37 5.78 -4.44
N VAL A 63 14.46 5.13 -3.73
CA VAL A 63 13.03 5.51 -3.69
C VAL A 63 12.87 6.86 -2.99
N LYS A 64 12.14 7.81 -3.58
CA LYS A 64 11.96 9.13 -2.96
C LYS A 64 11.03 9.08 -1.74
N ASN A 65 9.93 8.35 -1.82
CA ASN A 65 8.93 8.26 -0.76
C ASN A 65 8.55 6.79 -0.51
N VAL A 66 8.50 6.37 0.75
CA VAL A 66 8.23 4.98 1.13
C VAL A 66 7.01 4.91 2.03
N LEU A 67 5.91 4.31 1.55
CA LEU A 67 4.68 4.09 2.30
C LEU A 67 4.58 2.62 2.74
N ILE A 68 5.01 2.29 3.95
CA ILE A 68 4.86 0.93 4.50
C ILE A 68 3.44 0.74 5.04
N LYS A 69 2.70 -0.18 4.42
CA LYS A 69 1.31 -0.51 4.80
C LYS A 69 1.29 -1.41 6.03
N GLY A 70 0.58 -0.98 7.08
CA GLY A 70 0.50 -1.70 8.36
C GLY A 70 -0.76 -2.52 8.59
N GLY A 71 -1.59 -2.75 7.58
CA GLY A 71 -2.91 -3.39 7.70
C GLY A 71 -2.94 -4.84 8.20
N HIS A 72 -1.79 -5.48 8.44
CA HIS A 72 -1.67 -6.85 8.90
C HIS A 72 -1.37 -6.97 10.41
N LEU A 73 -1.14 -5.86 11.11
CA LEU A 73 -0.94 -5.86 12.56
C LEU A 73 -2.27 -5.87 13.31
N SER A 74 -2.28 -6.45 14.52
CA SER A 74 -3.45 -6.41 15.40
C SER A 74 -3.71 -4.98 15.87
N GLY A 75 -4.92 -4.46 15.61
CA GLY A 75 -5.34 -3.11 16.00
C GLY A 75 -5.81 -2.26 14.82
N GLU A 76 -5.65 -0.95 14.92
CA GLU A 76 -5.96 -0.02 13.83
C GLU A 76 -5.00 -0.21 12.65
N ALA A 77 -5.52 -0.04 11.43
CA ALA A 77 -4.68 -0.09 10.23
C ALA A 77 -3.87 1.20 10.15
N GLU A 78 -2.60 1.12 10.52
CA GLU A 78 -1.68 2.25 10.53
C GLU A 78 -0.64 2.08 9.42
N ASP A 79 -0.59 3.02 8.48
CA ASP A 79 0.44 3.08 7.46
C ASP A 79 1.45 4.19 7.77
N LEU A 80 2.72 3.94 7.50
CA LEU A 80 3.81 4.86 7.76
C LEU A 80 4.44 5.32 6.45
N LEU A 81 4.36 6.62 6.16
CA LEU A 81 5.07 7.26 5.05
C LEU A 81 6.36 7.90 5.58
N TYR A 82 7.44 7.72 4.83
CA TYR A 82 8.69 8.45 4.99
C TYR A 82 9.05 9.13 3.66
N ASP A 83 9.26 10.44 3.67
CA ASP A 83 9.54 11.26 2.48
C ASP A 83 11.03 11.57 2.29
N GLY A 84 11.89 10.94 3.09
CA GLY A 84 13.34 11.22 3.12
C GLY A 84 13.75 12.20 4.22
N ALA A 85 12.82 12.93 4.82
CA ALA A 85 13.04 13.87 5.91
C ALA A 85 12.13 13.62 7.11
N GLU A 86 10.83 13.46 6.87
CA GLU A 86 9.80 13.37 7.91
C GLU A 86 8.98 12.07 7.80
N TYR A 87 8.30 11.74 8.90
CA TYR A 87 7.38 10.61 8.98
C TYR A 87 5.95 11.10 9.11
N TYR A 88 5.05 10.50 8.33
CA TYR A 88 3.62 10.72 8.39
C TYR A 88 2.93 9.41 8.71
N THR A 89 1.99 9.43 9.66
CA THR A 89 1.21 8.27 10.05
C THR A 89 -0.24 8.45 9.60
N PHE A 90 -0.78 7.43 8.94
CA PHE A 90 -2.17 7.40 8.48
C PHE A 90 -2.90 6.26 9.16
N THR A 91 -3.75 6.60 10.12
CA THR A 91 -4.54 5.63 10.89
C THR A 91 -5.96 5.59 10.37
N HIS A 92 -6.47 4.39 10.12
CA HIS A 92 -7.86 4.17 9.75
C HIS A 92 -8.46 3.03 10.59
N LYS A 93 -9.77 3.17 10.87
CA LYS A 93 -10.51 2.07 11.50
C LYS A 93 -10.50 0.86 10.59
N ARG A 94 -10.16 -0.30 11.16
CA ARG A 94 -10.19 -1.56 10.44
C ARG A 94 -11.63 -1.90 10.05
N ILE A 95 -11.85 -2.15 8.78
CA ILE A 95 -13.15 -2.59 8.25
C ILE A 95 -13.12 -4.12 8.23
N GLU A 96 -13.99 -4.74 9.02
CA GLU A 96 -14.16 -6.19 9.02
C GLU A 96 -14.92 -6.64 7.77
N THR A 97 -14.21 -6.97 6.74
CA THR A 97 -14.77 -7.47 5.48
C THR A 97 -13.81 -8.44 4.81
N LYS A 98 -14.36 -9.40 4.07
CA LYS A 98 -13.59 -10.26 3.18
C LYS A 98 -13.35 -9.66 1.78
N ASN A 99 -14.02 -8.54 1.47
CA ASN A 99 -14.01 -7.90 0.15
C ASN A 99 -12.85 -6.90 0.06
N THR A 100 -11.63 -7.40 0.10
CA THR A 100 -10.40 -6.59 0.09
C THR A 100 -9.52 -6.84 -1.14
N HIS A 101 -10.05 -7.60 -2.12
CA HIS A 101 -9.28 -7.86 -3.34
C HIS A 101 -9.02 -6.57 -4.12
N GLY A 102 -7.76 -6.34 -4.50
CA GLY A 102 -7.35 -5.19 -5.29
C GLY A 102 -7.08 -3.90 -4.51
N THR A 103 -7.21 -3.88 -3.17
CA THR A 103 -7.01 -2.66 -2.36
C THR A 103 -5.62 -2.05 -2.51
N GLY A 104 -4.58 -2.88 -2.59
CA GLY A 104 -3.21 -2.40 -2.78
C GLY A 104 -3.01 -1.71 -4.13
N CYS A 105 -3.48 -2.35 -5.20
CA CYS A 105 -3.42 -1.78 -6.56
C CYS A 105 -4.25 -0.49 -6.66
N THR A 106 -5.42 -0.47 -6.03
CA THR A 106 -6.29 0.72 -5.99
C THR A 106 -5.60 1.87 -5.27
N LEU A 107 -4.95 1.60 -4.13
CA LEU A 107 -4.23 2.63 -3.37
C LEU A 107 -3.11 3.24 -4.21
N SER A 108 -2.25 2.42 -4.82
CA SER A 108 -1.14 2.93 -5.62
C SER A 108 -1.60 3.68 -6.87
N SER A 109 -2.69 3.24 -7.50
CA SER A 109 -3.27 3.94 -8.66
C SER A 109 -3.86 5.29 -8.27
N ALA A 110 -4.58 5.38 -7.15
CA ALA A 110 -5.13 6.63 -6.65
C ALA A 110 -4.02 7.63 -6.26
N ILE A 111 -2.97 7.17 -5.57
CA ILE A 111 -1.80 8.01 -5.28
C ILE A 111 -1.19 8.55 -6.59
N ALA A 112 -1.02 7.70 -7.60
CA ALA A 112 -0.44 8.11 -8.88
C ALA A 112 -1.31 9.15 -9.61
N GLU A 113 -2.65 9.02 -9.53
CA GLU A 113 -3.60 10.00 -10.08
C GLU A 113 -3.45 11.35 -9.38
N ASP A 114 -3.48 11.36 -8.05
CA ASP A 114 -3.39 12.59 -7.25
C ASP A 114 -2.04 13.30 -7.46
N LEU A 115 -0.95 12.55 -7.56
CA LEU A 115 0.36 13.11 -7.91
C LEU A 115 0.39 13.72 -9.32
N ALA A 116 -0.26 13.07 -10.30
CA ALA A 116 -0.37 13.59 -11.66
C ALA A 116 -1.21 14.89 -11.71
N LEU A 117 -2.13 15.09 -10.77
CA LEU A 117 -2.88 16.33 -10.57
C LEU A 117 -2.11 17.40 -9.80
N GLY A 118 -0.88 17.12 -9.37
CA GLY A 118 0.02 18.08 -8.71
C GLY A 118 -0.12 18.13 -7.19
N MET A 119 -0.74 17.13 -6.57
CA MET A 119 -0.75 17.04 -5.10
C MET A 119 0.62 16.66 -4.56
N GLU A 120 0.95 17.15 -3.36
CA GLU A 120 2.10 16.68 -2.60
C GLU A 120 1.89 15.25 -2.09
N VAL A 121 2.96 14.48 -1.94
CA VAL A 121 2.87 13.04 -1.60
C VAL A 121 2.06 12.75 -0.33
N PRO A 122 2.22 13.46 0.81
CA PRO A 122 1.43 13.18 2.00
C PRO A 122 -0.09 13.42 1.80
N GLU A 123 -0.44 14.41 0.98
CA GLU A 123 -1.83 14.72 0.66
C GLU A 123 -2.44 13.68 -0.29
N ALA A 124 -1.70 13.29 -1.34
CA ALA A 124 -2.08 12.23 -2.26
C ALA A 124 -2.31 10.89 -1.52
N VAL A 125 -1.42 10.53 -0.60
CA VAL A 125 -1.58 9.33 0.23
C VAL A 125 -2.85 9.42 1.09
N ARG A 126 -3.11 10.58 1.70
CA ARG A 126 -4.32 10.79 2.54
C ARG A 126 -5.60 10.63 1.73
N ALA A 127 -5.68 11.29 0.57
CA ALA A 127 -6.85 11.24 -0.32
C ALA A 127 -7.07 9.81 -0.87
N ALA A 128 -6.02 9.15 -1.34
CA ALA A 128 -6.07 7.79 -1.83
C ALA A 128 -6.54 6.80 -0.74
N LYS A 129 -6.09 6.96 0.51
CA LYS A 129 -6.53 6.13 1.63
C LYS A 129 -8.01 6.36 1.97
N GLU A 130 -8.48 7.58 1.96
CA GLU A 130 -9.91 7.87 2.14
C GLU A 130 -10.75 7.21 1.03
N TYR A 131 -10.33 7.36 -0.22
CA TYR A 131 -10.98 6.71 -1.36
C TYR A 131 -11.07 5.19 -1.20
N VAL A 132 -9.94 4.53 -0.90
CA VAL A 132 -9.89 3.07 -0.73
C VAL A 132 -10.74 2.63 0.46
N THR A 133 -10.71 3.34 1.58
CA THR A 133 -11.53 3.05 2.75
C THR A 133 -13.01 3.05 2.39
N ARG A 134 -13.48 4.10 1.71
CA ARG A 134 -14.87 4.19 1.24
C ARG A 134 -15.22 3.12 0.20
N ALA A 135 -14.32 2.79 -0.70
CA ALA A 135 -14.52 1.72 -1.68
C ALA A 135 -14.68 0.35 -1.01
N ILE A 136 -14.00 0.12 0.12
CA ILE A 136 -14.14 -1.10 0.94
C ILE A 136 -15.47 -1.07 1.73
N GLU A 137 -15.82 0.05 2.36
CA GLU A 137 -17.09 0.20 3.12
C GLU A 137 -18.32 -0.07 2.26
N HIS A 138 -18.26 0.27 0.98
CA HIS A 138 -19.32 0.08 0.00
C HIS A 138 -19.11 -1.14 -0.89
N ALA A 139 -18.21 -2.05 -0.51
CA ALA A 139 -17.91 -3.23 -1.31
C ALA A 139 -19.16 -4.10 -1.56
N LEU A 140 -19.30 -4.56 -2.79
CA LEU A 140 -20.44 -5.39 -3.17
C LEU A 140 -20.17 -6.86 -2.81
N PRO A 141 -21.14 -7.57 -2.23
CA PRO A 141 -20.99 -8.99 -1.87
C PRO A 141 -21.14 -9.88 -3.12
N ILE A 142 -20.19 -9.80 -4.05
CA ILE A 142 -20.18 -10.55 -5.30
C ILE A 142 -19.33 -11.81 -5.14
N GLY A 143 -19.91 -12.96 -5.46
CA GLY A 143 -19.20 -14.25 -5.42
C GLY A 143 -19.08 -14.85 -4.02
N LYS A 144 -18.24 -15.90 -3.89
CA LYS A 144 -18.04 -16.67 -2.64
C LYS A 144 -16.65 -16.51 -2.03
N GLY A 145 -15.71 -15.88 -2.74
CA GLY A 145 -14.33 -15.62 -2.29
C GLY A 145 -14.15 -14.21 -1.72
N HIS A 146 -12.90 -13.71 -1.82
CA HIS A 146 -12.60 -12.32 -1.54
C HIS A 146 -13.16 -11.43 -2.65
N GLY A 147 -14.23 -10.68 -2.33
CA GLY A 147 -14.90 -9.81 -3.28
C GLY A 147 -14.09 -8.54 -3.59
N PRO A 148 -14.43 -7.86 -4.71
CA PRO A 148 -13.79 -6.60 -5.09
C PRO A 148 -14.29 -5.44 -4.23
N THR A 149 -13.48 -4.39 -4.16
CA THR A 149 -13.90 -3.08 -3.67
C THR A 149 -14.84 -2.40 -4.67
N ASN A 150 -15.67 -1.46 -4.21
CA ASN A 150 -16.58 -0.71 -5.07
C ASN A 150 -15.94 0.61 -5.51
N HIS A 151 -15.35 0.64 -6.70
CA HIS A 151 -14.73 1.84 -7.27
C HIS A 151 -15.73 2.95 -7.63
N PHE A 152 -17.00 2.63 -7.72
CA PHE A 152 -18.06 3.52 -8.17
C PHE A 152 -19.02 3.92 -7.03
N TYR A 153 -18.60 3.79 -5.77
CA TYR A 153 -19.45 4.05 -4.61
C TYR A 153 -20.06 5.46 -4.58
N PHE A 154 -19.42 6.43 -5.20
CA PHE A 154 -19.85 7.82 -5.29
C PHE A 154 -20.84 8.08 -6.45
N MET A 155 -21.00 7.16 -7.38
CA MET A 155 -21.92 7.31 -8.52
C MET A 155 -23.34 6.93 -8.11
N LYS A 156 -24.25 7.91 -8.07
CA LYS A 156 -25.67 7.67 -7.82
C LYS A 156 -26.25 6.83 -8.98
N GLY A 157 -26.77 5.64 -8.67
CA GLY A 157 -27.47 4.76 -9.63
C GLY A 157 -26.78 3.46 -10.00
N VAL A 158 -25.60 3.18 -9.46
CA VAL A 158 -24.90 1.88 -9.67
C VAL A 158 -25.13 0.89 -8.52
N GLN A 159 -25.98 1.25 -7.55
CA GLN A 159 -26.40 0.34 -6.48
C GLN A 159 -27.65 -0.40 -6.93
N GLN A 160 -27.50 -1.53 -7.64
CA GLN A 160 -28.54 -2.58 -7.80
C GLN A 160 -27.95 -3.94 -7.47
#